data_9b8d96419ed2cadf722216631d263d01
#
_entry.id   9b8d96419ed2cadf722216631d263d01
#
_cell.length_a   1.000
_cell.length_b   1.000
_cell.length_c   1.000
_cell.angle_alpha   90.00
_cell.angle_beta   90.00
_cell.angle_gamma   90.00
#
_symmetry.space_group_name_H-M   'P 1'
#
loop_
_entity.id
_entity.type
_entity.pdbx_description
1 polymer ?
#
loop_
_entity_poly.entity_id
_entity_poly.type
_entity_poly.pdbx_seq_one_letter_code
_entity_poly.pdbx_strand_id
1 'polypeptide(L)'
;MIACAPPRPSHPVIGSKNFTEQAVLGELLAQEIEATSHLKVERRFYLAGSYICQQAMLAGRIDAYVEYTGTALTAILKQPLPQPGHRDPDAVLATVRRLYQQRYQIAVGPPLGFDNSFAMVIRSDDARRLRLTTLSHAAADTPHMRLGVGYEFEQRPDGLRGLSAAYGLRFNGPPRTMDLGLLYRALNDHQVDMIAANTTDGPIQAFHLTVLQDDRHYFPPYQAVPLVRDEALRRWPQIQTALDALAGRVTADDMRVMNEAVDGQHRDPAEVVREFRAAHGL
;
A
#
# COMPACT_ATOMS: atom_id res chain seq x y z
N MET A 1 -14.77 33.33 -14.32
CA MET A 1 -15.71 32.58 -13.45
C MET A 1 -14.87 31.92 -12.35
N ILE A 2 -14.99 32.40 -11.12
CA ILE A 2 -14.36 31.74 -9.95
C ILE A 2 -15.25 30.51 -9.68
N ALA A 3 -14.75 29.33 -10.00
CA ALA A 3 -15.42 28.09 -9.61
C ALA A 3 -15.43 28.05 -8.07
N CYS A 4 -16.59 28.26 -7.47
CA CYS A 4 -16.78 28.12 -6.04
C CYS A 4 -16.48 26.67 -5.65
N ALA A 5 -15.32 26.41 -5.04
CA ALA A 5 -15.06 25.11 -4.46
C ALA A 5 -16.17 24.82 -3.43
N PRO A 6 -16.71 23.61 -3.37
CA PRO A 6 -17.73 23.29 -2.36
C PRO A 6 -17.16 23.56 -0.96
N PRO A 7 -18.00 24.01 -0.02
CA PRO A 7 -17.55 24.29 1.34
C PRO A 7 -16.89 23.04 1.94
N ARG A 8 -15.81 23.23 2.67
CA ARG A 8 -15.12 22.14 3.36
C ARG A 8 -16.04 21.51 4.41
N PRO A 9 -16.02 20.18 4.56
CA PRO A 9 -16.73 19.53 5.65
C PRO A 9 -16.37 20.10 7.02
N SER A 10 -17.32 20.07 7.94
CA SER A 10 -17.10 20.46 9.34
C SER A 10 -16.34 19.40 10.17
N HIS A 11 -16.01 18.28 9.56
CA HIS A 11 -15.38 17.10 10.15
C HIS A 11 -14.22 16.63 9.27
N PRO A 12 -13.26 15.83 9.83
CA PRO A 12 -12.16 15.25 9.05
C PRO A 12 -12.65 14.32 7.94
N VAL A 13 -11.95 14.30 6.84
CA VAL A 13 -12.21 13.41 5.68
C VAL A 13 -11.02 12.49 5.49
N ILE A 14 -11.24 11.19 5.65
CA ILE A 14 -10.21 10.17 5.46
C ILE A 14 -10.41 9.51 4.11
N GLY A 15 -9.34 9.49 3.31
CA GLY A 15 -9.31 8.83 2.01
C GLY A 15 -8.67 7.46 2.04
N SER A 16 -8.83 6.69 0.94
CA SER A 16 -8.02 5.49 0.70
C SER A 16 -7.72 5.28 -0.79
N LYS A 17 -6.68 4.52 -1.07
CA LYS A 17 -6.44 3.97 -2.40
C LYS A 17 -7.46 2.87 -2.72
N ASN A 18 -7.44 2.36 -3.95
CA ASN A 18 -8.46 1.48 -4.52
C ASN A 18 -8.19 -0.02 -4.34
N PHE A 19 -7.73 -0.44 -3.18
CA PHE A 19 -7.56 -1.85 -2.82
C PHE A 19 -7.85 -2.09 -1.33
N THR A 20 -8.11 -3.33 -0.99
CA THR A 20 -8.67 -3.76 0.30
C THR A 20 -7.89 -3.26 1.50
N GLU A 21 -6.58 -3.48 1.56
CA GLU A 21 -5.75 -3.03 2.67
C GLU A 21 -5.91 -1.53 2.93
N GLN A 22 -6.00 -0.73 1.89
CA GLN A 22 -6.15 0.71 2.04
C GLN A 22 -7.51 1.12 2.57
N ALA A 23 -8.57 0.39 2.24
CA ALA A 23 -9.88 0.59 2.84
C ALA A 23 -9.88 0.21 4.32
N VAL A 24 -9.24 -0.92 4.68
CA VAL A 24 -9.04 -1.35 6.07
C VAL A 24 -8.25 -0.32 6.86
N LEU A 25 -7.13 0.16 6.33
CA LEU A 25 -6.29 1.19 6.98
C LEU A 25 -7.00 2.55 7.10
N GLY A 26 -7.75 2.93 6.08
CA GLY A 26 -8.59 4.12 6.12
C GLY A 26 -9.67 4.03 7.20
N GLU A 27 -10.30 2.88 7.33
CA GLU A 27 -11.29 2.61 8.35
C GLU A 27 -10.68 2.58 9.76
N LEU A 28 -9.50 1.96 9.91
CA LEU A 28 -8.75 1.95 11.17
C LEU A 28 -8.43 3.36 11.65
N LEU A 29 -7.92 4.20 10.74
CA LEU A 29 -7.62 5.60 11.06
C LEU A 29 -8.90 6.38 11.41
N ALA A 30 -9.98 6.16 10.66
CA ALA A 30 -11.26 6.84 10.92
C ALA A 30 -11.87 6.45 12.27
N GLN A 31 -11.94 5.15 12.58
CA GLN A 31 -12.49 4.68 13.85
C GLN A 31 -11.63 5.11 15.04
N GLU A 32 -10.29 5.14 14.91
CA GLU A 32 -9.43 5.61 15.98
C GLU A 32 -9.61 7.11 16.25
N ILE A 33 -9.73 7.92 15.20
CA ILE A 33 -10.06 9.34 15.36
C ILE A 33 -11.41 9.51 16.06
N GLU A 34 -12.44 8.77 15.64
CA GLU A 34 -13.77 8.84 16.25
C GLU A 34 -13.76 8.44 17.73
N ALA A 35 -13.03 7.38 18.07
CA ALA A 35 -12.95 6.88 19.45
C ALA A 35 -12.20 7.81 20.38
N THR A 36 -11.09 8.39 19.92
CA THR A 36 -10.22 9.23 20.76
C THR A 36 -10.68 10.69 20.83
N SER A 37 -11.49 11.16 19.88
CA SER A 37 -11.84 12.58 19.77
C SER A 37 -13.33 12.87 19.79
N HIS A 38 -14.20 11.88 19.67
CA HIS A 38 -15.64 12.03 19.45
C HIS A 38 -16.02 12.85 18.20
N LEU A 39 -15.06 13.09 17.29
CA LEU A 39 -15.32 13.71 16.01
C LEU A 39 -16.02 12.72 15.08
N LYS A 40 -16.96 13.20 14.29
CA LYS A 40 -17.46 12.40 13.15
C LYS A 40 -16.40 12.46 12.04
N VAL A 41 -16.13 11.33 11.38
CA VAL A 41 -15.19 11.23 10.27
C VAL A 41 -15.93 10.85 8.99
N GLU A 42 -15.71 11.60 7.91
CA GLU A 42 -16.18 11.22 6.57
C GLU A 42 -15.19 10.26 5.91
N ARG A 43 -15.69 9.17 5.32
CA ARG A 43 -14.91 8.18 4.58
C ARG A 43 -15.04 8.44 3.10
N ARG A 44 -13.90 8.60 2.40
CA ARG A 44 -13.79 8.69 0.93
C ARG A 44 -12.81 7.64 0.43
N PHE A 45 -13.26 6.40 0.46
CA PHE A 45 -12.43 5.27 0.09
C PHE A 45 -12.50 4.96 -1.41
N TYR A 46 -11.55 4.13 -1.88
CA TYR A 46 -11.44 3.70 -3.27
C TYR A 46 -11.27 4.85 -4.27
N LEU A 47 -10.51 5.88 -3.94
CA LEU A 47 -10.31 7.03 -4.82
C LEU A 47 -9.53 6.70 -6.08
N ALA A 48 -8.50 5.91 -6.00
CA ALA A 48 -7.61 5.34 -7.01
C ALA A 48 -6.21 5.13 -6.39
N GLY A 49 -5.14 5.18 -7.18
CA GLY A 49 -3.76 5.02 -6.70
C GLY A 49 -3.19 6.24 -5.98
N SER A 50 -1.93 6.12 -5.58
CA SER A 50 -1.19 7.09 -4.76
C SER A 50 -1.20 8.51 -5.32
N TYR A 51 -1.08 8.67 -6.64
CA TYR A 51 -1.08 9.99 -7.27
C TYR A 51 -2.42 10.72 -7.08
N ILE A 52 -3.55 10.03 -7.24
CA ILE A 52 -4.89 10.63 -7.08
C ILE A 52 -5.15 10.98 -5.62
N CYS A 53 -4.78 10.11 -4.67
CA CYS A 53 -4.88 10.42 -3.24
C CYS A 53 -4.03 11.64 -2.86
N GLN A 54 -2.81 11.74 -3.37
CA GLN A 54 -1.95 12.91 -3.18
C GLN A 54 -2.60 14.19 -3.73
N GLN A 55 -3.16 14.16 -4.95
CA GLN A 55 -3.87 15.31 -5.52
C GLN A 55 -5.12 15.68 -4.70
N ALA A 56 -5.85 14.69 -4.20
CA ALA A 56 -7.02 14.92 -3.34
C ALA A 56 -6.62 15.61 -2.03
N MET A 57 -5.48 15.25 -1.42
CA MET A 57 -4.93 15.94 -0.25
C MET A 57 -4.55 17.39 -0.58
N LEU A 58 -3.80 17.61 -1.65
CA LEU A 58 -3.36 18.96 -2.06
C LEU A 58 -4.56 19.87 -2.36
N ALA A 59 -5.62 19.30 -2.96
CA ALA A 59 -6.87 20.03 -3.22
C ALA A 59 -7.77 20.17 -1.99
N GLY A 60 -7.41 19.63 -0.82
CA GLY A 60 -8.21 19.64 0.40
C GLY A 60 -9.51 18.84 0.30
N ARG A 61 -9.55 17.83 -0.56
CA ARG A 61 -10.70 16.92 -0.72
C ARG A 61 -10.70 15.81 0.32
N ILE A 62 -9.51 15.39 0.77
CA ILE A 62 -9.29 14.53 1.93
C ILE A 62 -8.29 15.19 2.86
N ASP A 63 -8.35 14.87 4.13
CA ASP A 63 -7.47 15.42 5.17
C ASP A 63 -6.35 14.48 5.55
N ALA A 64 -6.59 13.18 5.43
CA ALA A 64 -5.58 12.15 5.67
C ALA A 64 -5.84 10.89 4.83
N TYR A 65 -4.80 10.10 4.60
CA TYR A 65 -4.85 8.71 4.14
C TYR A 65 -3.56 7.99 4.54
N VAL A 66 -3.52 6.66 4.42
CA VAL A 66 -2.31 5.88 4.68
C VAL A 66 -1.53 5.69 3.38
N GLU A 67 -0.23 5.98 3.43
CA GLU A 67 0.70 5.77 2.32
C GLU A 67 1.86 4.89 2.79
N TYR A 68 2.66 4.40 1.85
CA TYR A 68 3.86 3.63 2.14
C TYR A 68 5.11 4.45 1.86
N THR A 69 6.11 4.37 2.73
CA THR A 69 7.31 5.22 2.66
C THR A 69 8.06 5.11 1.32
N GLY A 70 8.21 3.91 0.77
CA GLY A 70 8.84 3.68 -0.53
C GLY A 70 8.04 4.28 -1.69
N THR A 71 6.70 4.16 -1.65
CA THR A 71 5.81 4.78 -2.63
C THR A 71 5.87 6.30 -2.55
N ALA A 72 5.80 6.85 -1.36
CA ALA A 72 5.95 8.29 -1.12
C ALA A 72 7.28 8.81 -1.68
N LEU A 73 8.38 8.09 -1.43
CA LEU A 73 9.72 8.47 -1.89
C LEU A 73 9.83 8.47 -3.42
N THR A 74 9.44 7.37 -4.05
CA THR A 74 9.71 7.12 -5.48
C THR A 74 8.62 7.68 -6.39
N ALA A 75 7.35 7.39 -6.10
CA ALA A 75 6.24 7.75 -6.96
C ALA A 75 5.80 9.22 -6.80
N ILE A 76 5.76 9.73 -5.58
CA ILE A 76 5.26 11.09 -5.30
C ILE A 76 6.40 12.10 -5.26
N LEU A 77 7.40 11.87 -4.43
CA LEU A 77 8.53 12.79 -4.24
C LEU A 77 9.55 12.74 -5.38
N LYS A 78 9.47 11.73 -6.25
CA LYS A 78 10.37 11.51 -7.39
C LYS A 78 11.85 11.47 -6.97
N GLN A 79 12.12 10.89 -5.81
CA GLN A 79 13.48 10.64 -5.39
C GLN A 79 13.99 9.33 -6.00
N PRO A 80 15.30 9.24 -6.30
CA PRO A 80 15.89 7.98 -6.76
C PRO A 80 15.75 6.90 -5.68
N LEU A 81 15.68 5.65 -6.13
CA LEU A 81 15.78 4.50 -5.22
C LEU A 81 17.10 4.56 -4.46
N PRO A 82 17.10 4.40 -3.14
CA PRO A 82 18.34 4.21 -2.40
C PRO A 82 19.12 3.01 -2.95
N GLN A 83 20.44 3.09 -2.96
CA GLN A 83 21.27 1.97 -3.41
C GLN A 83 21.04 0.73 -2.51
N PRO A 84 21.14 -0.48 -3.05
CA PRO A 84 21.15 -1.69 -2.23
C PRO A 84 22.16 -1.56 -1.08
N GLY A 85 21.76 -1.93 0.15
CA GLY A 85 22.59 -1.73 1.35
C GLY A 85 22.45 -0.37 2.05
N HIS A 86 21.80 0.63 1.43
CA HIS A 86 21.49 1.94 2.03
C HIS A 86 19.96 2.16 2.15
N ARG A 87 19.21 1.08 2.32
CA ARG A 87 17.74 1.10 2.41
C ARG A 87 17.27 0.97 3.86
N ASP A 88 17.92 1.73 4.73
CA ASP A 88 17.51 1.86 6.12
C ASP A 88 16.09 2.46 6.19
N PRO A 89 15.11 1.76 6.78
CA PRO A 89 13.74 2.24 6.90
C PRO A 89 13.62 3.59 7.59
N ASP A 90 14.43 3.84 8.61
CA ASP A 90 14.40 5.10 9.37
C ASP A 90 14.95 6.26 8.54
N ALA A 91 15.99 6.03 7.74
CA ALA A 91 16.52 7.05 6.82
C ALA A 91 15.54 7.39 5.70
N VAL A 92 14.83 6.37 5.15
CA VAL A 92 13.76 6.58 4.16
C VAL A 92 12.62 7.38 4.77
N LEU A 93 12.14 6.98 5.95
CA LEU A 93 11.07 7.68 6.68
C LEU A 93 11.44 9.15 6.98
N ALA A 94 12.66 9.39 7.49
CA ALA A 94 13.14 10.74 7.78
C ALA A 94 13.18 11.62 6.52
N THR A 95 13.60 11.04 5.39
CA THR A 95 13.62 11.74 4.10
C THR A 95 12.21 12.08 3.62
N VAL A 96 11.28 11.12 3.72
CA VAL A 96 9.87 11.31 3.35
C VAL A 96 9.24 12.39 4.23
N ARG A 97 9.40 12.32 5.56
CA ARG A 97 8.89 13.34 6.50
C ARG A 97 9.36 14.74 6.14
N ARG A 98 10.66 14.91 5.97
CA ARG A 98 11.25 16.21 5.65
C ARG A 98 10.72 16.76 4.33
N LEU A 99 10.68 15.95 3.28
CA LEU A 99 10.27 16.42 1.95
C LEU A 99 8.76 16.66 1.86
N TYR A 100 7.92 15.85 2.50
CA TYR A 100 6.47 16.08 2.55
C TYR A 100 6.14 17.37 3.29
N GLN A 101 6.81 17.61 4.41
CA GLN A 101 6.65 18.86 5.15
C GLN A 101 7.05 20.07 4.32
N GLN A 102 8.23 20.03 3.69
CA GLN A 102 8.78 21.15 2.92
C GLN A 102 7.98 21.47 1.66
N ARG A 103 7.54 20.44 0.92
CA ARG A 103 6.90 20.64 -0.39
C ARG A 103 5.40 20.79 -0.32
N TYR A 104 4.75 20.14 0.64
CA TYR A 104 3.29 19.95 0.62
C TYR A 104 2.59 20.41 1.89
N GLN A 105 3.31 20.72 2.98
CA GLN A 105 2.70 21.00 4.29
C GLN A 105 1.80 19.83 4.74
N ILE A 106 2.32 18.62 4.57
CA ILE A 106 1.71 17.37 4.98
C ILE A 106 2.63 16.73 6.01
N ALA A 107 2.10 16.46 7.18
CA ALA A 107 2.76 15.68 8.23
C ALA A 107 2.74 14.20 7.87
N VAL A 108 3.84 13.52 8.12
CA VAL A 108 3.97 12.06 8.03
C VAL A 108 4.00 11.49 9.43
N GLY A 109 2.94 10.80 9.82
CA GLY A 109 2.77 10.22 11.15
C GLY A 109 3.77 9.09 11.46
N PRO A 110 3.67 8.49 12.63
CA PRO A 110 4.46 7.33 12.98
C PRO A 110 4.10 6.12 12.11
N PRO A 111 5.05 5.19 11.83
CA PRO A 111 4.74 3.92 11.18
C PRO A 111 3.71 3.13 11.98
N LEU A 112 2.77 2.50 11.29
CA LEU A 112 1.72 1.71 11.91
C LEU A 112 2.23 0.38 12.49
N GLY A 113 3.41 -0.11 12.02
CA GLY A 113 4.09 -1.28 12.58
C GLY A 113 4.39 -2.38 11.56
N PHE A 114 4.02 -2.22 10.30
CA PHE A 114 4.31 -3.19 9.25
C PHE A 114 4.85 -2.54 7.97
N ASP A 115 5.42 -3.39 7.15
CA ASP A 115 5.90 -3.07 5.80
C ASP A 115 5.06 -3.84 4.77
N ASN A 116 4.64 -3.17 3.70
CA ASN A 116 3.93 -3.81 2.59
C ASN A 116 4.65 -3.54 1.28
N SER A 117 5.62 -4.39 0.97
CA SER A 117 6.40 -4.32 -0.27
C SER A 117 5.63 -4.92 -1.46
N PHE A 118 6.05 -4.52 -2.66
CA PHE A 118 5.71 -5.32 -3.84
C PHE A 118 6.28 -6.74 -3.72
N ALA A 119 5.51 -7.69 -4.25
CA ALA A 119 5.85 -9.11 -4.27
C ALA A 119 5.59 -9.69 -5.66
N MET A 120 6.53 -10.50 -6.15
CA MET A 120 6.29 -11.31 -7.34
C MET A 120 5.77 -12.68 -6.90
N VAL A 121 4.57 -13.02 -7.36
CA VAL A 121 3.80 -14.16 -6.87
C VAL A 121 3.52 -15.13 -8.03
N ILE A 122 3.68 -16.42 -7.76
CA ILE A 122 3.40 -17.52 -8.69
C ILE A 122 2.57 -18.59 -8.00
N ARG A 123 1.96 -19.49 -8.79
CA ARG A 123 1.31 -20.67 -8.23
C ARG A 123 2.33 -21.58 -7.54
N SER A 124 1.98 -22.13 -6.37
CA SER A 124 2.91 -22.99 -5.62
C SER A 124 3.28 -24.28 -6.35
N ASP A 125 2.40 -24.81 -7.22
CA ASP A 125 2.70 -25.95 -8.06
C ASP A 125 3.80 -25.63 -9.07
N ASP A 126 3.74 -24.47 -9.69
CA ASP A 126 4.78 -23.98 -10.59
C ASP A 126 6.09 -23.71 -9.85
N ALA A 127 6.03 -23.10 -8.66
CA ALA A 127 7.21 -22.90 -7.81
C ALA A 127 7.93 -24.20 -7.50
N ARG A 128 7.18 -25.25 -7.12
CA ARG A 128 7.74 -26.59 -6.85
C ARG A 128 8.29 -27.25 -8.10
N ARG A 129 7.52 -27.25 -9.20
CA ARG A 129 7.90 -27.89 -10.47
C ARG A 129 9.17 -27.27 -11.05
N LEU A 130 9.30 -25.95 -11.00
CA LEU A 130 10.43 -25.19 -11.53
C LEU A 130 11.53 -24.92 -10.49
N ARG A 131 11.32 -25.30 -9.23
CA ARG A 131 12.24 -25.06 -8.08
C ARG A 131 12.55 -23.59 -7.87
N LEU A 132 11.54 -22.73 -8.02
CA LEU A 132 11.67 -21.29 -7.88
C LEU A 132 11.40 -20.88 -6.42
N THR A 133 12.35 -20.18 -5.82
CA THR A 133 12.24 -19.63 -4.46
C THR A 133 12.58 -18.15 -4.40
N THR A 134 13.40 -17.66 -5.35
CA THR A 134 13.84 -16.27 -5.39
C THR A 134 13.61 -15.67 -6.77
N LEU A 135 13.65 -14.34 -6.86
CA LEU A 135 13.57 -13.62 -8.13
C LEU A 135 14.78 -13.92 -9.03
N SER A 136 15.97 -14.09 -8.45
CA SER A 136 17.15 -14.49 -9.22
C SER A 136 16.99 -15.87 -9.86
N HIS A 137 16.37 -16.83 -9.16
CA HIS A 137 16.08 -18.15 -9.72
C HIS A 137 15.06 -18.07 -10.86
N ALA A 138 14.04 -17.21 -10.72
CA ALA A 138 12.98 -17.09 -11.73
C ALA A 138 13.46 -16.46 -13.06
N ALA A 139 14.57 -15.73 -13.06
CA ALA A 139 15.02 -14.96 -14.22
C ALA A 139 15.20 -15.81 -15.50
N ALA A 140 15.65 -17.06 -15.37
CA ALA A 140 15.81 -17.99 -16.49
C ALA A 140 14.49 -18.48 -17.08
N ASP A 141 13.44 -18.58 -16.27
CA ASP A 141 12.13 -19.11 -16.66
C ASP A 141 11.16 -18.03 -17.13
N THR A 142 11.39 -16.76 -16.75
CA THR A 142 10.49 -15.64 -17.11
C THR A 142 10.27 -15.45 -18.61
N PRO A 143 11.19 -15.82 -19.55
CA PRO A 143 10.90 -15.75 -21.00
C PRO A 143 9.72 -16.63 -21.43
N HIS A 144 9.33 -17.61 -20.64
CA HIS A 144 8.20 -18.49 -20.89
C HIS A 144 6.95 -18.12 -20.08
N MET A 145 7.02 -17.10 -19.23
CA MET A 145 5.96 -16.68 -18.32
C MET A 145 5.23 -15.43 -18.81
N ARG A 146 3.90 -15.47 -18.76
CA ARG A 146 3.03 -14.31 -18.93
C ARG A 146 2.91 -13.57 -17.61
N LEU A 147 3.11 -12.25 -17.62
CA LEU A 147 3.06 -11.41 -16.44
C LEU A 147 1.72 -10.68 -16.33
N GLY A 148 1.11 -10.69 -15.14
CA GLY A 148 0.00 -9.82 -14.74
C GLY A 148 0.47 -8.72 -13.79
N VAL A 149 0.02 -7.48 -13.99
CA VAL A 149 0.42 -6.34 -13.15
C VAL A 149 -0.74 -5.37 -12.93
N GLY A 150 -0.68 -4.64 -11.82
CA GLY A 150 -1.50 -3.44 -11.64
C GLY A 150 -0.91 -2.23 -12.36
N TYR A 151 -1.74 -1.22 -12.63
CA TYR A 151 -1.35 0.01 -13.36
C TYR A 151 -0.15 0.72 -12.74
N GLU A 152 -0.13 0.87 -11.41
CA GLU A 152 0.98 1.55 -10.72
C GLU A 152 2.29 0.78 -10.87
N PHE A 153 2.29 -0.55 -10.71
CA PHE A 153 3.51 -1.36 -10.84
C PHE A 153 4.12 -1.27 -12.24
N GLU A 154 3.29 -1.19 -13.27
CA GLU A 154 3.76 -1.01 -14.65
C GLU A 154 4.47 0.32 -14.85
N GLN A 155 3.94 1.41 -14.26
CA GLN A 155 4.36 2.79 -14.54
C GLN A 155 5.44 3.31 -13.60
N ARG A 156 5.55 2.78 -12.39
CA ARG A 156 6.45 3.30 -11.36
C ARG A 156 7.92 2.99 -11.65
N PRO A 157 8.85 3.90 -11.26
CA PRO A 157 10.29 3.65 -11.40
C PRO A 157 10.78 2.43 -10.63
N ASP A 158 10.19 2.16 -9.45
CA ASP A 158 10.47 1.01 -8.60
C ASP A 158 9.62 -0.23 -8.95
N GLY A 159 8.81 -0.15 -10.02
CA GLY A 159 7.97 -1.23 -10.52
C GLY A 159 8.67 -2.09 -11.59
N LEU A 160 7.86 -2.49 -12.61
CA LEU A 160 8.26 -3.49 -13.61
C LEU A 160 9.59 -3.21 -14.30
N ARG A 161 9.78 -1.99 -14.80
CA ARG A 161 10.98 -1.63 -15.55
C ARG A 161 12.25 -1.76 -14.71
N GLY A 162 12.21 -1.21 -13.50
CA GLY A 162 13.35 -1.22 -12.60
C GLY A 162 13.65 -2.62 -12.07
N LEU A 163 12.62 -3.37 -11.67
CA LEU A 163 12.75 -4.75 -11.21
C LEU A 163 13.33 -5.65 -12.33
N SER A 164 12.78 -5.53 -13.54
CA SER A 164 13.26 -6.31 -14.69
C SER A 164 14.74 -6.02 -14.99
N ALA A 165 15.17 -4.77 -14.92
CA ALA A 165 16.57 -4.41 -15.10
C ALA A 165 17.47 -4.98 -13.98
N ALA A 166 17.02 -4.93 -12.72
CA ALA A 166 17.78 -5.40 -11.57
C ALA A 166 18.00 -6.92 -11.57
N TYR A 167 17.00 -7.68 -12.01
CA TYR A 167 17.02 -9.16 -12.00
C TYR A 167 17.25 -9.79 -13.36
N GLY A 168 17.23 -9.02 -14.45
CA GLY A 168 17.32 -9.57 -15.81
C GLY A 168 16.04 -10.26 -16.27
N LEU A 169 14.87 -9.90 -15.68
CA LEU A 169 13.60 -10.55 -16.03
C LEU A 169 13.16 -10.16 -17.45
N ARG A 170 12.70 -11.14 -18.21
CA ARG A 170 12.18 -10.98 -19.57
C ARG A 170 10.93 -11.82 -19.71
N PHE A 171 9.78 -11.20 -19.78
CA PHE A 171 8.51 -11.92 -19.85
C PHE A 171 8.10 -12.25 -21.30
N ASN A 172 7.21 -13.22 -21.44
CA ASN A 172 6.62 -13.61 -22.72
C ASN A 172 5.57 -12.57 -23.16
N GLY A 173 6.02 -11.58 -23.92
CA GLY A 173 5.20 -10.48 -24.39
C GLY A 173 5.00 -9.36 -23.36
N PRO A 174 4.15 -8.38 -23.70
CA PRO A 174 3.81 -7.29 -22.80
C PRO A 174 3.02 -7.78 -21.57
N PRO A 175 3.13 -7.10 -20.41
CA PRO A 175 2.34 -7.47 -19.24
C PRO A 175 0.84 -7.32 -19.51
N ARG A 176 0.03 -8.14 -18.86
CA ARG A 176 -1.42 -7.95 -18.81
C ARG A 176 -1.75 -7.05 -17.64
N THR A 177 -2.12 -5.81 -17.95
CA THR A 177 -2.45 -4.80 -16.94
C THR A 177 -3.92 -4.85 -16.59
N MET A 178 -4.23 -4.95 -15.30
CA MET A 178 -5.60 -5.06 -14.79
C MET A 178 -5.71 -4.52 -13.36
N ASP A 179 -6.93 -4.43 -12.85
CA ASP A 179 -7.17 -4.10 -11.44
C ASP A 179 -6.57 -5.16 -10.52
N LEU A 180 -6.04 -4.72 -9.36
CA LEU A 180 -5.32 -5.58 -8.42
C LEU A 180 -6.16 -6.79 -7.97
N GLY A 181 -7.46 -6.61 -7.70
CA GLY A 181 -8.36 -7.69 -7.31
C GLY A 181 -8.55 -8.79 -8.38
N LEU A 182 -8.25 -8.51 -9.66
CA LEU A 182 -8.36 -9.48 -10.75
C LEU A 182 -7.08 -10.31 -10.94
N LEU A 183 -5.94 -9.83 -10.46
CA LEU A 183 -4.63 -10.47 -10.68
C LEU A 183 -4.60 -11.90 -10.14
N TYR A 184 -5.12 -12.11 -8.93
CA TYR A 184 -5.11 -13.41 -8.26
C TYR A 184 -5.97 -14.44 -9.00
N ARG A 185 -7.14 -14.01 -9.48
CA ARG A 185 -8.00 -14.87 -10.31
C ARG A 185 -7.32 -15.20 -11.64
N ALA A 186 -6.73 -14.20 -12.30
CA ALA A 186 -6.00 -14.42 -13.55
C ALA A 186 -4.83 -15.39 -13.39
N LEU A 187 -4.13 -15.36 -12.24
CA LEU A 187 -3.07 -16.32 -11.91
C LEU A 187 -3.64 -17.71 -11.64
N ASN A 188 -4.69 -17.83 -10.85
CA ASN A 188 -5.34 -19.10 -10.53
C ASN A 188 -5.93 -19.78 -11.78
N ASP A 189 -6.54 -19.00 -12.67
CA ASP A 189 -7.16 -19.47 -13.91
C ASP A 189 -6.14 -19.66 -15.06
N HIS A 190 -4.84 -19.65 -14.75
CA HIS A 190 -3.76 -19.84 -15.73
C HIS A 190 -3.77 -18.83 -16.90
N GLN A 191 -4.39 -17.66 -16.72
CA GLN A 191 -4.34 -16.58 -17.72
C GLN A 191 -2.98 -15.89 -17.73
N VAL A 192 -2.33 -15.82 -16.57
CA VAL A 192 -0.95 -15.37 -16.37
C VAL A 192 -0.19 -16.41 -15.55
N ASP A 193 1.13 -16.31 -15.53
CA ASP A 193 1.99 -17.30 -14.86
C ASP A 193 2.72 -16.71 -13.65
N MET A 194 2.83 -15.37 -13.60
CA MET A 194 3.36 -14.59 -12.50
C MET A 194 2.55 -13.28 -12.38
N ILE A 195 2.37 -12.80 -11.16
CA ILE A 195 1.75 -11.49 -10.92
C ILE A 195 2.64 -10.62 -10.02
N ALA A 196 2.52 -9.31 -10.20
CA ALA A 196 3.01 -8.35 -9.22
C ALA A 196 1.87 -8.02 -8.23
N ALA A 197 2.09 -8.36 -6.99
CA ALA A 197 1.17 -8.28 -5.87
C ALA A 197 1.83 -7.51 -4.70
N ASN A 198 1.27 -7.60 -3.50
CA ASN A 198 1.86 -7.03 -2.28
C ASN A 198 2.03 -8.11 -1.21
N THR A 199 3.01 -7.94 -0.32
CA THR A 199 3.39 -8.96 0.68
C THR A 199 2.32 -9.25 1.73
N THR A 200 1.37 -8.36 1.91
CA THR A 200 0.26 -8.46 2.88
C THR A 200 -1.09 -8.81 2.25
N ASP A 201 -1.13 -9.09 0.93
CA ASP A 201 -2.38 -9.40 0.25
C ASP A 201 -2.96 -10.74 0.73
N GLY A 202 -4.21 -10.73 1.20
CA GLY A 202 -4.94 -11.90 1.73
C GLY A 202 -5.03 -13.08 0.77
N PRO A 203 -5.31 -12.88 -0.55
CA PRO A 203 -5.42 -13.97 -1.52
C PRO A 203 -4.16 -14.83 -1.70
N ILE A 204 -2.97 -14.38 -1.29
CA ILE A 204 -1.74 -15.18 -1.33
C ILE A 204 -1.91 -16.45 -0.51
N GLN A 205 -2.47 -16.33 0.69
CA GLN A 205 -2.72 -17.47 1.57
C GLN A 205 -3.94 -18.28 1.11
N ALA A 206 -5.04 -17.60 0.75
CA ALA A 206 -6.28 -18.24 0.33
C ALA A 206 -6.12 -19.14 -0.90
N PHE A 207 -5.32 -18.72 -1.89
CA PHE A 207 -5.02 -19.51 -3.08
C PHE A 207 -3.74 -20.36 -2.97
N HIS A 208 -3.13 -20.46 -1.80
CA HIS A 208 -1.88 -21.19 -1.58
C HIS A 208 -0.79 -20.82 -2.59
N LEU A 209 -0.53 -19.54 -2.75
CA LEU A 209 0.45 -19.02 -3.69
C LEU A 209 1.85 -18.91 -3.08
N THR A 210 2.86 -18.81 -3.91
CA THR A 210 4.26 -18.65 -3.49
C THR A 210 4.74 -17.24 -3.85
N VAL A 211 5.20 -16.51 -2.83
CA VAL A 211 5.95 -15.26 -3.01
C VAL A 211 7.40 -15.59 -3.30
N LEU A 212 7.95 -15.08 -4.39
CA LEU A 212 9.38 -15.19 -4.69
C LEU A 212 10.16 -14.17 -3.86
N GLN A 213 11.20 -14.62 -3.19
CA GLN A 213 12.05 -13.78 -2.36
C GLN A 213 12.80 -12.76 -3.22
N ASP A 214 12.80 -11.49 -2.80
CA ASP A 214 13.64 -10.41 -3.32
C ASP A 214 15.07 -10.55 -2.76
N ASP A 215 15.84 -11.52 -3.29
CA ASP A 215 17.17 -11.89 -2.80
C ASP A 215 18.27 -10.87 -3.07
N ARG A 216 17.99 -9.85 -3.91
CA ARG A 216 18.87 -8.70 -4.13
C ARG A 216 18.42 -7.45 -3.38
N HIS A 217 17.34 -7.56 -2.58
CA HIS A 217 16.78 -6.43 -1.85
C HIS A 217 16.53 -5.22 -2.77
N TYR A 218 15.89 -5.46 -3.91
CA TYR A 218 15.60 -4.41 -4.90
C TYR A 218 14.59 -3.40 -4.39
N PHE A 219 13.54 -3.85 -3.71
CA PHE A 219 12.50 -2.96 -3.22
C PHE A 219 12.97 -2.12 -2.02
N PRO A 220 12.65 -0.82 -1.95
CA PRO A 220 12.88 -0.02 -0.75
C PRO A 220 11.93 -0.46 0.37
N PRO A 221 12.13 0.01 1.61
CA PRO A 221 11.14 -0.15 2.67
C PRO A 221 9.82 0.54 2.32
N TYR A 222 8.70 -0.14 2.62
CA TYR A 222 7.34 0.37 2.41
C TYR A 222 6.56 0.37 3.73
N GLN A 223 7.10 1.01 4.78
CA GLN A 223 6.39 1.16 6.04
C GLN A 223 5.08 1.91 5.82
N ALA A 224 3.97 1.37 6.32
CA ALA A 224 2.68 2.04 6.29
C ALA A 224 2.69 3.24 7.24
N VAL A 225 2.42 4.44 6.72
CA VAL A 225 2.43 5.70 7.47
C VAL A 225 1.20 6.54 7.16
N PRO A 226 0.52 7.13 8.16
CA PRO A 226 -0.53 8.09 7.91
C PRO A 226 0.08 9.40 7.36
N LEU A 227 -0.49 9.93 6.30
CA LEU A 227 -0.25 11.28 5.80
C LEU A 227 -1.41 12.16 6.22
N VAL A 228 -1.11 13.30 6.84
CA VAL A 228 -2.14 14.23 7.33
C VAL A 228 -1.78 15.66 6.93
N ARG A 229 -2.73 16.41 6.43
CA ARG A 229 -2.53 17.84 6.13
C ARG A 229 -2.29 18.62 7.41
N ASP A 230 -1.30 19.51 7.41
CA ASP A 230 -1.04 20.39 8.56
C ASP A 230 -2.27 21.22 8.94
N GLU A 231 -3.08 21.61 7.96
CA GLU A 231 -4.32 22.34 8.20
C GLU A 231 -5.33 21.51 8.99
N ALA A 232 -5.42 20.19 8.71
CA ALA A 232 -6.29 19.28 9.45
C ALA A 232 -5.82 19.11 10.90
N LEU A 233 -4.52 18.96 11.13
CA LEU A 233 -3.94 18.88 12.47
C LEU A 233 -4.17 20.18 13.26
N ARG A 234 -4.08 21.35 12.61
CA ARG A 234 -4.41 22.63 13.28
C ARG A 234 -5.89 22.74 13.62
N ARG A 235 -6.76 22.27 12.75
CA ARG A 235 -8.21 22.34 12.93
C ARG A 235 -8.74 21.31 13.92
N TRP A 236 -8.15 20.12 13.91
CA TRP A 236 -8.51 18.99 14.76
C TRP A 236 -7.26 18.38 15.39
N PRO A 237 -6.68 19.01 16.44
CA PRO A 237 -5.43 18.52 17.05
C PRO A 237 -5.53 17.09 17.60
N GLN A 238 -6.74 16.64 17.91
CA GLN A 238 -7.02 15.28 18.41
C GLN A 238 -6.65 14.18 17.42
N ILE A 239 -6.53 14.49 16.12
CA ILE A 239 -6.04 13.54 15.13
C ILE A 239 -4.64 13.02 15.54
N GLN A 240 -3.78 13.89 16.11
CA GLN A 240 -2.46 13.45 16.57
C GLN A 240 -2.55 12.35 17.63
N THR A 241 -3.50 12.43 18.56
CA THR A 241 -3.71 11.39 19.59
C THR A 241 -4.05 10.03 18.94
N ALA A 242 -4.90 10.03 17.91
CA ALA A 242 -5.24 8.81 17.17
C ALA A 242 -4.03 8.23 16.41
N LEU A 243 -3.19 9.10 15.80
CA LEU A 243 -1.96 8.65 15.13
C LEU A 243 -0.99 8.00 16.11
N ASP A 244 -0.81 8.61 17.28
CA ASP A 244 0.10 8.11 18.32
C ASP A 244 -0.41 6.78 18.91
N ALA A 245 -1.73 6.61 19.07
CA ALA A 245 -2.34 5.37 19.53
C ALA A 245 -2.14 4.20 18.54
N LEU A 246 -2.12 4.48 17.23
CA LEU A 246 -1.92 3.49 16.18
C LEU A 246 -0.43 3.16 15.91
N ALA A 247 0.51 3.94 16.45
CA ALA A 247 1.93 3.77 16.20
C ALA A 247 2.43 2.37 16.61
N GLY A 248 2.95 1.59 15.66
CA GLY A 248 3.50 0.26 15.90
C GLY A 248 2.46 -0.81 16.30
N ARG A 249 1.15 -0.55 16.16
CA ARG A 249 0.07 -1.42 16.67
C ARG A 249 -0.43 -2.45 15.66
N VAL A 250 -0.02 -2.37 14.42
CA VAL A 250 -0.46 -3.29 13.35
C VAL A 250 0.73 -4.09 12.86
N THR A 251 0.68 -5.40 12.98
CA THR A 251 1.71 -6.28 12.39
C THR A 251 1.34 -6.66 10.95
N ALA A 252 2.31 -7.19 10.19
CA ALA A 252 2.03 -7.72 8.86
C ALA A 252 1.05 -8.92 8.91
N ASP A 253 1.09 -9.71 9.99
CA ASP A 253 0.15 -10.82 10.17
C ASP A 253 -1.27 -10.32 10.45
N ASP A 254 -1.43 -9.29 11.28
CA ASP A 254 -2.72 -8.64 11.50
C ASP A 254 -3.30 -8.13 10.18
N MET A 255 -2.47 -7.48 9.36
CA MET A 255 -2.91 -6.99 8.05
C MET A 255 -3.36 -8.13 7.13
N ARG A 256 -2.61 -9.23 7.05
CA ARG A 256 -3.01 -10.40 6.24
C ARG A 256 -4.34 -10.98 6.71
N VAL A 257 -4.53 -11.10 8.03
CA VAL A 257 -5.80 -11.58 8.61
C VAL A 257 -6.96 -10.65 8.27
N MET A 258 -6.78 -9.35 8.43
CA MET A 258 -7.83 -8.37 8.09
C MET A 258 -8.12 -8.35 6.57
N ASN A 259 -7.09 -8.37 5.74
CA ASN A 259 -7.26 -8.42 4.29
C ASN A 259 -7.97 -9.69 3.84
N GLU A 260 -7.62 -10.86 4.40
CA GLU A 260 -8.30 -12.12 4.10
C GLU A 260 -9.75 -12.13 4.56
N ALA A 261 -10.05 -11.55 5.71
CA ALA A 261 -11.44 -11.44 6.18
C ALA A 261 -12.31 -10.62 5.22
N VAL A 262 -11.74 -9.59 4.58
CA VAL A 262 -12.46 -8.77 3.60
C VAL A 262 -12.46 -9.44 2.21
N ASP A 263 -11.30 -9.85 1.68
CA ASP A 263 -11.19 -10.36 0.31
C ASP A 263 -11.72 -11.80 0.17
N GLY A 264 -11.37 -12.68 1.12
CA GLY A 264 -11.71 -14.10 1.07
C GLY A 264 -13.07 -14.40 1.67
N GLN A 265 -13.43 -13.75 2.80
CA GLN A 265 -14.67 -14.00 3.52
C GLN A 265 -15.77 -12.98 3.22
N HIS A 266 -15.47 -11.96 2.40
CA HIS A 266 -16.40 -10.90 1.97
C HIS A 266 -17.02 -10.11 3.13
N ARG A 267 -16.25 -9.92 4.21
CA ARG A 267 -16.69 -9.16 5.38
C ARG A 267 -16.56 -7.66 5.16
N ASP A 268 -17.37 -6.89 5.86
CA ASP A 268 -17.31 -5.44 5.85
C ASP A 268 -16.02 -4.94 6.52
N PRO A 269 -15.20 -4.09 5.87
CA PRO A 269 -13.98 -3.54 6.46
C PRO A 269 -14.19 -2.85 7.81
N ALA A 270 -15.32 -2.16 8.00
CA ALA A 270 -15.61 -1.47 9.26
C ALA A 270 -15.86 -2.46 10.42
N GLU A 271 -16.44 -3.62 10.14
CA GLU A 271 -16.60 -4.67 11.15
C GLU A 271 -15.28 -5.33 11.48
N VAL A 272 -14.50 -5.70 10.48
CA VAL A 272 -13.17 -6.31 10.65
C VAL A 272 -12.26 -5.40 11.49
N VAL A 273 -12.23 -4.12 11.19
CA VAL A 273 -11.44 -3.14 11.94
C VAL A 273 -11.94 -2.96 13.36
N ARG A 274 -13.25 -2.96 13.60
CA ARG A 274 -13.83 -2.86 14.96
C ARG A 274 -13.39 -4.04 15.83
N GLU A 275 -13.41 -5.25 15.28
CA GLU A 275 -12.95 -6.45 15.98
C GLU A 275 -11.43 -6.38 16.27
N PHE A 276 -10.63 -5.99 15.28
CA PHE A 276 -9.19 -5.81 15.47
C PHE A 276 -8.91 -4.82 16.60
N ARG A 277 -9.56 -3.64 16.59
CA ARG A 277 -9.38 -2.62 17.62
C ARG A 277 -9.75 -3.16 19.00
N ALA A 278 -10.88 -3.83 19.14
CA ALA A 278 -11.30 -4.43 20.39
C ALA A 278 -10.30 -5.47 20.93
N ALA A 279 -9.74 -6.30 20.04
CA ALA A 279 -8.72 -7.30 20.40
C ALA A 279 -7.40 -6.68 20.83
N HIS A 280 -7.06 -5.49 20.34
CA HIS A 280 -5.79 -4.81 20.61
C HIS A 280 -5.91 -3.67 21.64
N GLY A 281 -7.09 -3.46 22.23
CA GLY A 281 -7.32 -2.43 23.24
C GLY A 281 -7.16 -0.99 22.68
N LEU A 282 -7.66 -0.77 21.46
CA LEU A 282 -7.71 0.51 20.76
C LEU A 282 -9.11 1.14 20.84
#